data_b03cea0731ea62cfd0aabaf7eadf93f7
#
_entry.id   b03cea0731ea62cfd0aabaf7eadf93f7
#
_cell.length_a   1.000
_cell.length_b   1.000
_cell.length_c   1.000
_cell.angle_alpha   90.00
_cell.angle_beta   90.00
_cell.angle_gamma   90.00
#
_symmetry.space_group_name_H-M   'P 1'
#
loop_
_entity.id
_entity.type
_entity.pdbx_description
1 polymer ?
#
loop_
_entity_poly.entity_id
_entity_poly.type
_entity_poly.pdbx_seq_one_letter_code
_entity_poly.pdbx_strand_id
1 'polypeptide(L)'
;MKQAKILTKAEYKRVMHVIDAHRYAVRNRTMFALSFYAGLRACEIAGLKVGDVYGEDGTVLNTLYLESEQTKGSEQQQVIVSKQLQKQLALYAKHYKAHTKQANAPLLFSGKGGGFSAQTVINLFSRFYSKAGLKGASSHSGRRQFLTELGDKGVNVRVIQVLARHKHLSTTQRYIDYNESKLRRAVELMEIS
;
A
#
# COMPACT_ATOMS: atom_id res chain seq x y z
N MET A 1 19.91 -9.40 -3.77
CA MET A 1 19.00 -9.13 -2.61
C MET A 1 17.78 -10.03 -2.75
N LYS A 2 17.41 -10.80 -1.71
CA LYS A 2 16.26 -11.71 -1.77
C LYS A 2 14.97 -10.89 -1.86
N GLN A 3 14.10 -11.22 -2.81
CA GLN A 3 12.83 -10.48 -3.01
C GLN A 3 11.89 -10.68 -1.80
N ALA A 4 11.14 -9.65 -1.41
CA ALA A 4 10.14 -9.74 -0.34
C ALA A 4 9.06 -10.77 -0.69
N LYS A 5 8.61 -11.53 0.30
CA LYS A 5 7.57 -12.55 0.12
C LYS A 5 6.23 -11.94 -0.30
N ILE A 6 5.54 -12.57 -1.25
CA ILE A 6 4.12 -12.36 -1.53
C ILE A 6 3.33 -13.27 -0.58
N LEU A 7 2.27 -12.73 0.02
CA LEU A 7 1.47 -13.44 1.01
C LEU A 7 0.32 -14.19 0.33
N THR A 8 0.09 -15.43 0.74
CA THR A 8 -1.14 -16.12 0.41
C THR A 8 -2.34 -15.49 1.15
N LYS A 9 -3.56 -15.76 0.68
CA LYS A 9 -4.78 -15.29 1.38
C LYS A 9 -4.84 -15.73 2.84
N ALA A 10 -4.39 -16.95 3.15
CA ALA A 10 -4.34 -17.48 4.51
C ALA A 10 -3.31 -16.73 5.37
N GLU A 11 -2.12 -16.46 4.83
CA GLU A 11 -1.08 -15.69 5.50
C GLU A 11 -1.50 -14.25 5.76
N TYR A 12 -2.14 -13.60 4.78
CA TYR A 12 -2.70 -12.25 4.97
C TYR A 12 -3.75 -12.23 6.09
N LYS A 13 -4.70 -13.18 6.11
CA LYS A 13 -5.68 -13.30 7.20
C LYS A 13 -5.01 -13.48 8.55
N ARG A 14 -3.95 -14.30 8.64
CA ARG A 14 -3.21 -14.52 9.88
C ARG A 14 -2.53 -13.24 10.39
N VAL A 15 -1.93 -12.45 9.50
CA VAL A 15 -1.38 -11.13 9.86
C VAL A 15 -2.47 -10.19 10.35
N MET A 16 -3.62 -10.14 9.65
CA MET A 16 -4.74 -9.29 10.07
C MET A 16 -5.26 -9.70 11.46
N HIS A 17 -5.33 -10.98 11.77
CA HIS A 17 -5.71 -11.47 13.10
C HIS A 17 -4.73 -10.99 14.19
N VAL A 18 -3.42 -11.04 13.92
CA VAL A 18 -2.39 -10.50 14.84
C VAL A 18 -2.54 -8.99 15.04
N ILE A 19 -2.88 -8.26 13.97
CA ILE A 19 -3.11 -6.82 14.02
C ILE A 19 -4.36 -6.48 14.84
N ASP A 20 -5.43 -7.27 14.71
CA ASP A 20 -6.70 -7.05 15.41
C ASP A 20 -6.57 -7.18 16.93
N ALA A 21 -5.68 -8.03 17.38
CA ALA A 21 -5.34 -8.16 18.80
C ALA A 21 -4.49 -7.01 19.35
N HIS A 22 -4.08 -6.03 18.50
CA HIS A 22 -3.23 -4.94 18.93
C HIS A 22 -4.04 -3.72 19.35
N ARG A 23 -3.59 -3.00 20.40
CA ARG A 23 -4.23 -1.77 20.92
C ARG A 23 -4.61 -0.75 19.82
N TYR A 24 -3.80 -0.62 18.78
CA TYR A 24 -4.02 0.29 17.64
C TYR A 24 -4.40 -0.47 16.37
N ALA A 25 -5.33 -1.43 16.47
CA ALA A 25 -5.72 -2.31 15.36
C ALA A 25 -6.12 -1.54 14.10
N VAL A 26 -7.03 -0.57 14.21
CA VAL A 26 -7.52 0.23 13.06
C VAL A 26 -6.39 0.99 12.37
N ARG A 27 -5.51 1.65 13.14
CA ARG A 27 -4.33 2.35 12.60
C ARG A 27 -3.40 1.39 11.84
N ASN A 28 -3.10 0.25 12.44
CA ASN A 28 -2.19 -0.72 11.84
C ASN A 28 -2.80 -1.40 10.61
N ARG A 29 -4.11 -1.67 10.60
CA ARG A 29 -4.84 -2.10 9.40
C ARG A 29 -4.75 -1.07 8.28
N THR A 30 -4.88 0.21 8.59
CA THR A 30 -4.73 1.30 7.61
C THR A 30 -3.32 1.35 7.04
N MET A 31 -2.28 1.20 7.86
CA MET A 31 -0.89 1.09 7.42
C MET A 31 -0.70 -0.06 6.41
N PHE A 32 -1.26 -1.23 6.69
CA PHE A 32 -1.22 -2.38 5.78
C PHE A 32 -2.02 -2.12 4.51
N ALA A 33 -3.22 -1.54 4.62
CA ALA A 33 -4.06 -1.23 3.46
C ALA A 33 -3.38 -0.27 2.47
N LEU A 34 -2.68 0.76 2.97
CA LEU A 34 -1.89 1.68 2.14
C LEU A 34 -0.80 0.94 1.35
N SER A 35 -0.14 -0.05 1.94
CA SER A 35 0.86 -0.86 1.25
C SER A 35 0.25 -1.86 0.26
N PHE A 36 -0.82 -2.57 0.65
CA PHE A 36 -1.40 -3.67 -0.15
C PHE A 36 -2.38 -3.20 -1.23
N TYR A 37 -3.08 -2.08 -1.04
CA TYR A 37 -4.12 -1.60 -1.99
C TYR A 37 -3.71 -0.37 -2.79
N ALA A 38 -2.60 0.28 -2.43
CA ALA A 38 -2.04 1.43 -3.16
C ALA A 38 -0.54 1.30 -3.43
N GLY A 39 0.09 0.22 -2.98
CA GLY A 39 1.50 -0.06 -3.22
C GLY A 39 2.45 0.98 -2.62
N LEU A 40 2.07 1.67 -1.55
CA LEU A 40 2.90 2.70 -0.91
C LEU A 40 4.15 2.10 -0.24
N ARG A 41 5.26 2.84 -0.32
CA ARG A 41 6.51 2.53 0.38
C ARG A 41 6.42 2.96 1.85
N ALA A 42 7.27 2.40 2.70
CA ALA A 42 7.29 2.74 4.12
C ALA A 42 7.53 4.24 4.39
N CYS A 43 8.39 4.89 3.60
CA CYS A 43 8.62 6.35 3.71
C CYS A 43 7.38 7.15 3.28
N GLU A 44 6.73 6.75 2.18
CA GLU A 44 5.50 7.38 1.69
C GLU A 44 4.38 7.25 2.75
N ILE A 45 4.20 6.06 3.33
CA ILE A 45 3.22 5.81 4.42
C ILE A 45 3.53 6.68 5.65
N ALA A 46 4.80 6.81 6.03
CA ALA A 46 5.22 7.59 7.18
C ALA A 46 5.03 9.10 6.98
N GLY A 47 5.19 9.58 5.74
CA GLY A 47 5.09 11.00 5.40
C GLY A 47 3.66 11.51 5.19
N LEU A 48 2.66 10.63 5.03
CA LEU A 48 1.27 11.05 4.81
C LEU A 48 0.73 11.89 5.96
N LYS A 49 0.09 13.01 5.61
CA LYS A 49 -0.68 13.85 6.52
C LYS A 49 -2.19 13.56 6.37
N VAL A 50 -2.98 13.97 7.32
CA VAL A 50 -4.44 13.84 7.28
C VAL A 50 -5.02 14.54 6.06
N GLY A 51 -4.58 15.77 5.75
CA GLY A 51 -5.04 16.54 4.60
C GLY A 51 -4.65 15.96 3.24
N ASP A 52 -3.65 15.07 3.17
CA ASP A 52 -3.31 14.35 1.94
C ASP A 52 -4.37 13.29 1.58
N VAL A 53 -5.19 12.88 2.58
CA VAL A 53 -6.11 11.74 2.49
C VAL A 53 -7.56 12.15 2.59
N TYR A 54 -7.87 13.20 3.35
CA TYR A 54 -9.24 13.64 3.60
C TYR A 54 -9.45 15.08 3.14
N GLY A 55 -10.57 15.31 2.47
CA GLY A 55 -11.06 16.67 2.16
C GLY A 55 -11.48 17.43 3.42
N GLU A 56 -11.77 18.70 3.25
CA GLU A 56 -12.24 19.59 4.34
C GLU A 56 -13.54 19.09 4.97
N ASP A 57 -14.41 18.45 4.19
CA ASP A 57 -15.65 17.80 4.63
C ASP A 57 -15.42 16.45 5.36
N GLY A 58 -14.17 16.00 5.46
CA GLY A 58 -13.77 14.71 6.05
C GLY A 58 -14.02 13.50 5.16
N THR A 59 -14.38 13.69 3.89
CA THR A 59 -14.48 12.59 2.92
C THR A 59 -13.11 12.11 2.48
N VAL A 60 -13.01 10.83 2.15
CA VAL A 60 -11.76 10.25 1.61
C VAL A 60 -11.57 10.72 0.17
N LEU A 61 -10.42 11.28 -0.14
CA LEU A 61 -10.06 11.70 -1.50
C LEU A 61 -9.92 10.49 -2.44
N ASN A 62 -10.33 10.64 -3.70
CA ASN A 62 -10.19 9.61 -4.73
C ASN A 62 -8.74 9.47 -5.23
N THR A 63 -7.95 10.54 -5.09
CA THR A 63 -6.53 10.58 -5.45
C THR A 63 -5.77 11.29 -4.33
N LEU A 64 -4.70 10.65 -3.85
CA LEU A 64 -3.77 11.27 -2.91
C LEU A 64 -2.59 11.84 -3.70
N TYR A 65 -2.06 12.95 -3.23
CA TYR A 65 -0.85 13.55 -3.78
C TYR A 65 0.28 13.41 -2.78
N LEU A 66 1.37 12.76 -3.20
CA LEU A 66 2.57 12.63 -2.39
C LEU A 66 3.50 13.78 -2.77
N GLU A 67 3.85 14.61 -1.81
CA GLU A 67 4.80 15.70 -2.01
C GLU A 67 6.23 15.17 -2.24
N SER A 68 7.07 15.96 -2.89
CA SER A 68 8.46 15.58 -3.21
C SER A 68 9.26 15.14 -1.97
N GLU A 69 9.01 15.74 -0.83
CA GLU A 69 9.65 15.41 0.45
C GLU A 69 9.27 14.01 0.97
N GLN A 70 8.10 13.51 0.58
CA GLN A 70 7.58 12.18 0.96
C GLN A 70 8.09 11.08 0.02
N THR A 71 8.65 11.44 -1.14
CA THR A 71 9.09 10.53 -2.19
C THR A 71 10.61 10.52 -2.32
N LYS A 72 11.17 9.50 -2.97
CA LYS A 72 12.60 9.46 -3.33
C LYS A 72 12.95 10.28 -4.58
N GLY A 73 12.05 11.15 -5.04
CA GLY A 73 12.23 11.97 -6.24
C GLY A 73 11.64 13.35 -6.00
N SER A 74 12.09 14.33 -6.79
CA SER A 74 11.71 15.74 -6.67
C SER A 74 10.34 16.08 -7.31
N GLU A 75 9.51 15.10 -7.65
CA GLU A 75 8.22 15.30 -8.32
C GLU A 75 7.05 14.85 -7.45
N GLN A 76 5.98 15.62 -7.46
CA GLN A 76 4.69 15.23 -6.87
C GLN A 76 4.17 13.98 -7.56
N GLN A 77 3.71 13.01 -6.79
CA GLN A 77 3.24 11.73 -7.32
C GLN A 77 1.80 11.44 -6.90
N GLN A 78 1.02 10.89 -7.83
CA GLN A 78 -0.38 10.54 -7.60
C GLN A 78 -0.52 9.10 -7.13
N VAL A 79 -1.49 8.88 -6.23
CA VAL A 79 -1.91 7.56 -5.74
C VAL A 79 -3.43 7.43 -5.89
N ILE A 80 -3.86 6.55 -6.76
CA ILE A 80 -5.28 6.29 -6.97
C ILE A 80 -5.83 5.44 -5.81
N VAL A 81 -6.91 5.89 -5.20
CA VAL A 81 -7.53 5.24 -4.05
C VAL A 81 -8.59 4.26 -4.51
N SER A 82 -8.36 2.96 -4.30
CA SER A 82 -9.33 1.92 -4.61
C SER A 82 -10.51 1.93 -3.62
N LYS A 83 -11.67 1.38 -4.02
CA LYS A 83 -12.85 1.25 -3.13
C LYS A 83 -12.52 0.51 -1.82
N GLN A 84 -11.60 -0.45 -1.82
CA GLN A 84 -11.20 -1.16 -0.61
C GLN A 84 -10.37 -0.27 0.31
N LEU A 85 -9.45 0.53 -0.26
CA LEU A 85 -8.69 1.49 0.51
C LEU A 85 -9.58 2.60 1.07
N GLN A 86 -10.54 3.11 0.28
CA GLN A 86 -11.55 4.09 0.74
C GLN A 86 -12.31 3.59 1.98
N LYS A 87 -12.80 2.33 1.95
CA LYS A 87 -13.48 1.72 3.11
C LYS A 87 -12.61 1.69 4.36
N GLN A 88 -11.33 1.32 4.22
CA GLN A 88 -10.40 1.28 5.34
C GLN A 88 -10.09 2.68 5.89
N LEU A 89 -9.91 3.67 5.01
CA LEU A 89 -9.66 5.05 5.39
C LEU A 89 -10.91 5.69 6.06
N ALA A 90 -12.11 5.41 5.55
CA ALA A 90 -13.36 5.84 6.17
C ALA A 90 -13.52 5.23 7.59
N LEU A 91 -13.18 3.95 7.76
CA LEU A 91 -13.17 3.31 9.08
C LEU A 91 -12.15 3.97 10.02
N TYR A 92 -10.98 4.33 9.50
CA TYR A 92 -9.95 5.06 10.25
C TYR A 92 -10.46 6.43 10.72
N ALA A 93 -11.07 7.20 9.83
CA ALA A 93 -11.65 8.50 10.16
C ALA A 93 -12.77 8.40 11.21
N LYS A 94 -13.65 7.40 11.07
CA LYS A 94 -14.70 7.13 12.05
C LYS A 94 -14.13 6.82 13.44
N HIS A 95 -13.05 6.03 13.50
CA HIS A 95 -12.44 5.59 14.76
C HIS A 95 -11.60 6.70 15.43
N TYR A 96 -10.88 7.51 14.64
CA TYR A 96 -9.99 8.58 15.10
C TYR A 96 -10.51 9.96 14.72
N LYS A 97 -11.82 10.22 14.90
CA LYS A 97 -12.53 11.41 14.43
C LYS A 97 -11.88 12.74 14.83
N ALA A 98 -11.37 12.86 16.05
CA ALA A 98 -10.71 14.08 16.51
C ALA A 98 -9.35 14.30 15.81
N HIS A 99 -8.60 13.23 15.58
CA HIS A 99 -7.31 13.26 14.91
C HIS A 99 -7.45 13.63 13.43
N THR A 100 -8.41 13.05 12.73
CA THR A 100 -8.63 13.27 11.28
C THR A 100 -9.22 14.65 10.93
N LYS A 101 -9.50 15.49 11.91
CA LYS A 101 -9.83 16.91 11.72
C LYS A 101 -8.60 17.82 11.64
N GLN A 102 -7.41 17.31 11.90
CA GLN A 102 -6.16 18.08 11.94
C GLN A 102 -5.38 17.86 10.63
N ALA A 103 -5.66 18.64 9.58
CA ALA A 103 -5.10 18.44 8.24
C ALA A 103 -3.57 18.29 8.22
N ASN A 104 -2.84 19.05 9.01
CA ASN A 104 -1.38 19.00 9.10
C ASN A 104 -0.82 17.90 10.00
N ALA A 105 -1.69 17.18 10.73
CA ALA A 105 -1.24 16.08 11.57
C ALA A 105 -0.79 14.88 10.70
N PRO A 106 0.21 14.09 11.14
CA PRO A 106 0.57 12.86 10.46
C PRO A 106 -0.63 11.92 10.42
N LEU A 107 -0.89 11.29 9.24
CA LEU A 107 -2.01 10.35 9.10
C LEU A 107 -1.92 9.23 10.16
N LEU A 108 -0.74 8.63 10.29
CA LEU A 108 -0.49 7.55 11.25
C LEU A 108 0.33 8.10 12.44
N PHE A 109 -0.32 8.22 13.57
CA PHE A 109 0.31 8.73 14.79
C PHE A 109 0.92 7.63 15.67
N SER A 110 1.93 8.00 16.45
CA SER A 110 2.55 7.12 17.46
C SER A 110 1.80 7.22 18.81
N GLY A 111 1.97 6.21 19.66
CA GLY A 111 1.40 6.24 21.02
C GLY A 111 2.03 7.28 21.96
N LYS A 112 3.14 7.90 21.53
CA LYS A 112 3.85 8.97 22.26
C LYS A 112 3.52 10.37 21.71
N GLY A 113 2.59 10.48 20.75
CA GLY A 113 2.35 11.68 19.96
C GLY A 113 3.28 11.76 18.75
N GLY A 114 2.95 12.60 17.77
CA GLY A 114 3.69 12.75 16.51
C GLY A 114 3.56 11.57 15.53
N GLY A 115 4.17 11.71 14.36
CA GLY A 115 4.12 10.72 13.27
C GLY A 115 5.12 9.58 13.43
N PHE A 116 5.05 8.65 12.49
CA PHE A 116 6.04 7.60 12.35
C PHE A 116 7.20 8.06 11.45
N SER A 117 8.41 7.61 11.77
CA SER A 117 9.51 7.58 10.79
C SER A 117 9.34 6.38 9.85
N ALA A 118 9.96 6.43 8.68
CA ALA A 118 10.02 5.29 7.76
C ALA A 118 10.54 4.02 8.46
N GLN A 119 11.55 4.16 9.31
CA GLN A 119 12.10 3.04 10.08
C GLN A 119 11.08 2.45 11.07
N THR A 120 10.27 3.30 11.70
CA THR A 120 9.18 2.83 12.59
C THR A 120 8.15 2.02 11.83
N VAL A 121 7.75 2.47 10.63
CA VAL A 121 6.84 1.73 9.75
C VAL A 121 7.44 0.37 9.35
N ILE A 122 8.72 0.33 8.94
CA ILE A 122 9.44 -0.91 8.61
C ILE A 122 9.43 -1.87 9.81
N ASN A 123 9.75 -1.37 10.99
CA ASN A 123 9.79 -2.17 12.23
C ASN A 123 8.40 -2.72 12.62
N LEU A 124 7.33 -1.94 12.41
CA LEU A 124 5.96 -2.40 12.65
C LEU A 124 5.57 -3.54 11.70
N PHE A 125 5.85 -3.41 10.39
CA PHE A 125 5.64 -4.50 9.43
C PHE A 125 6.39 -5.77 9.85
N SER A 126 7.68 -5.65 10.15
CA SER A 126 8.53 -6.77 10.59
C SER A 126 7.96 -7.45 11.84
N ARG A 127 7.54 -6.66 12.84
CA ARG A 127 6.95 -7.17 14.08
C ARG A 127 5.66 -7.96 13.83
N PHE A 128 4.74 -7.45 13.00
CA PHE A 128 3.49 -8.14 12.69
C PHE A 128 3.73 -9.41 11.89
N TYR A 129 4.63 -9.39 10.91
CA TYR A 129 4.99 -10.59 10.16
C TYR A 129 5.66 -11.64 11.04
N SER A 130 6.58 -11.25 11.91
CA SER A 130 7.22 -12.15 12.86
C SER A 130 6.20 -12.79 13.81
N LYS A 131 5.28 -12.00 14.40
CA LYS A 131 4.21 -12.52 15.26
C LYS A 131 3.25 -13.47 14.51
N ALA A 132 3.04 -13.25 13.21
CA ALA A 132 2.26 -14.13 12.36
C ALA A 132 3.06 -15.35 11.85
N GLY A 133 4.32 -15.53 12.24
CA GLY A 133 5.17 -16.64 11.81
C GLY A 133 5.57 -16.58 10.33
N LEU A 134 5.62 -15.39 9.72
CA LEU A 134 5.91 -15.22 8.30
C LEU A 134 7.38 -14.87 8.07
N LYS A 135 8.17 -15.87 7.68
CA LYS A 135 9.56 -15.68 7.27
C LYS A 135 9.63 -15.11 5.84
N GLY A 136 10.55 -14.15 5.60
CA GLY A 136 10.78 -13.55 4.28
C GLY A 136 9.80 -12.41 3.91
N ALA A 137 8.78 -12.15 4.71
CA ALA A 137 7.91 -10.98 4.56
C ALA A 137 8.59 -9.72 5.12
N SER A 138 8.36 -8.58 4.48
CA SER A 138 8.94 -7.28 4.85
C SER A 138 7.97 -6.13 4.51
N SER A 139 8.34 -4.90 4.83
CA SER A 139 7.57 -3.70 4.45
C SER A 139 7.34 -3.55 2.94
N HIS A 140 8.09 -4.28 2.12
CA HIS A 140 7.91 -4.32 0.66
C HIS A 140 6.91 -5.37 0.18
N SER A 141 6.45 -6.29 1.06
CA SER A 141 5.56 -7.40 0.68
C SER A 141 4.22 -6.93 0.13
N GLY A 142 3.59 -5.93 0.77
CA GLY A 142 2.32 -5.38 0.30
C GLY A 142 2.44 -4.73 -1.07
N ARG A 143 3.44 -3.86 -1.26
CA ARG A 143 3.72 -3.25 -2.56
C ARG A 143 4.04 -4.28 -3.64
N ARG A 144 4.85 -5.29 -3.31
CA ARG A 144 5.14 -6.38 -4.26
C ARG A 144 3.87 -7.10 -4.65
N GLN A 145 3.04 -7.47 -3.69
CA GLN A 145 1.77 -8.14 -3.95
C GLN A 145 0.85 -7.29 -4.84
N PHE A 146 0.70 -5.99 -4.53
CA PHE A 146 -0.09 -5.06 -5.34
C PHE A 146 0.33 -5.07 -6.81
N LEU A 147 1.64 -4.96 -7.09
CA LEU A 147 2.17 -4.91 -8.46
C LEU A 147 2.05 -6.27 -9.18
N THR A 148 2.35 -7.36 -8.49
CA THR A 148 2.25 -8.72 -9.06
C THR A 148 0.80 -9.07 -9.37
N GLU A 149 -0.16 -8.77 -8.48
CA GLU A 149 -1.58 -9.01 -8.74
C GLU A 149 -2.12 -8.22 -9.93
N LEU A 150 -1.66 -6.98 -10.15
CA LEU A 150 -2.00 -6.22 -11.36
C LEU A 150 -1.46 -6.90 -12.62
N GLY A 151 -0.21 -7.35 -12.59
CA GLY A 151 0.40 -8.11 -13.69
C GLY A 151 -0.32 -9.43 -13.97
N ASP A 152 -0.73 -10.15 -12.92
CA ASP A 152 -1.47 -11.42 -13.03
C ASP A 152 -2.88 -11.23 -13.63
N LYS A 153 -3.47 -10.06 -13.41
CA LYS A 153 -4.75 -9.66 -14.00
C LYS A 153 -4.63 -9.14 -15.45
N GLY A 154 -3.42 -9.11 -16.01
CA GLY A 154 -3.20 -8.66 -17.38
C GLY A 154 -3.20 -7.13 -17.55
N VAL A 155 -3.03 -6.38 -16.47
CA VAL A 155 -2.92 -4.91 -16.57
C VAL A 155 -1.65 -4.55 -17.32
N ASN A 156 -1.75 -3.60 -18.27
CA ASN A 156 -0.63 -3.15 -19.09
C ASN A 156 0.55 -2.70 -18.20
N VAL A 157 1.76 -3.13 -18.55
CA VAL A 157 2.98 -2.85 -17.77
C VAL A 157 3.26 -1.35 -17.58
N ARG A 158 2.89 -0.52 -18.55
CA ARG A 158 3.03 0.93 -18.46
C ARG A 158 2.07 1.52 -17.41
N VAL A 159 0.83 1.01 -17.35
CA VAL A 159 -0.13 1.39 -16.31
C VAL A 159 0.39 0.98 -14.92
N ILE A 160 0.95 -0.24 -14.80
CA ILE A 160 1.55 -0.71 -13.55
C ILE A 160 2.75 0.16 -13.17
N GLN A 161 3.58 0.59 -14.12
CA GLN A 161 4.70 1.49 -13.88
C GLN A 161 4.24 2.82 -13.27
N VAL A 162 3.19 3.42 -13.83
CA VAL A 162 2.61 4.68 -13.33
C VAL A 162 2.04 4.48 -11.93
N LEU A 163 1.21 3.45 -11.71
CA LEU A 163 0.66 3.12 -10.39
C LEU A 163 1.75 2.83 -9.36
N ALA A 164 2.85 2.21 -9.80
CA ALA A 164 4.01 1.94 -8.95
C ALA A 164 4.88 3.19 -8.70
N ARG A 165 4.70 4.22 -9.47
CA ARG A 165 5.58 5.39 -9.42
C ARG A 165 7.05 4.99 -9.61
N HIS A 166 7.31 4.15 -10.64
CA HIS A 166 8.65 3.73 -11.02
C HIS A 166 9.20 4.62 -12.14
N LYS A 167 10.37 5.21 -11.93
CA LYS A 167 11.06 6.02 -12.95
C LYS A 167 11.40 5.19 -14.19
N HIS A 168 11.82 3.94 -14.00
CA HIS A 168 12.25 3.04 -15.08
C HIS A 168 11.32 1.84 -15.21
N LEU A 169 10.94 1.51 -16.45
CA LEU A 169 10.07 0.37 -16.77
C LEU A 169 10.68 -0.96 -16.31
N SER A 170 11.99 -1.11 -16.42
CA SER A 170 12.74 -2.29 -15.98
C SER A 170 12.52 -2.62 -14.50
N THR A 171 12.24 -1.62 -13.67
CA THR A 171 11.87 -1.85 -12.26
C THR A 171 10.51 -2.52 -12.13
N THR A 172 9.56 -2.18 -13.01
CA THR A 172 8.22 -2.76 -13.02
C THR A 172 8.22 -4.19 -13.56
N GLN A 173 9.00 -4.45 -14.60
CA GLN A 173 9.12 -5.77 -15.23
C GLN A 173 9.51 -6.87 -14.24
N ARG A 174 10.27 -6.55 -13.18
CA ARG A 174 10.64 -7.50 -12.12
C ARG A 174 9.47 -8.06 -11.31
N TYR A 175 8.28 -7.47 -11.43
CA TYR A 175 7.05 -7.86 -10.75
C TYR A 175 6.07 -8.58 -11.67
N ILE A 176 6.40 -8.70 -12.96
CA ILE A 176 5.52 -9.26 -13.98
C ILE A 176 6.16 -10.54 -14.52
N ASP A 177 5.68 -11.66 -14.00
CA ASP A 177 6.07 -12.96 -14.52
C ASP A 177 5.12 -13.37 -15.65
N TYR A 178 5.66 -13.99 -16.69
CA TYR A 178 4.87 -14.62 -17.76
C TYR A 178 5.02 -16.15 -17.68
N ASN A 179 3.96 -16.84 -18.01
CA ASN A 179 3.93 -18.30 -18.11
C ASN A 179 3.05 -18.69 -19.32
N GLU A 180 3.07 -19.97 -19.67
CA GLU A 180 2.35 -20.48 -20.83
C GLU A 180 0.85 -20.15 -20.79
N SER A 181 0.20 -20.24 -19.61
CA SER A 181 -1.22 -19.93 -19.47
C SER A 181 -1.56 -18.47 -19.77
N LYS A 182 -0.69 -17.53 -19.37
CA LYS A 182 -0.85 -16.10 -19.70
C LYS A 182 -0.63 -15.84 -21.18
N LEU A 183 0.33 -16.52 -21.80
CA LEU A 183 0.59 -16.42 -23.24
C LEU A 183 -0.61 -16.94 -24.06
N ARG A 184 -1.14 -18.12 -23.72
CA ARG A 184 -2.36 -18.68 -24.37
C ARG A 184 -3.53 -17.71 -24.23
N ARG A 185 -3.83 -17.25 -23.03
CA ARG A 185 -4.91 -16.29 -22.78
C ARG A 185 -4.76 -15.00 -23.60
N ALA A 186 -3.54 -14.49 -23.76
CA ALA A 186 -3.31 -13.29 -24.56
C ALA A 186 -3.59 -13.51 -26.03
N VAL A 187 -3.25 -14.69 -26.59
CA VAL A 187 -3.52 -15.03 -27.98
C VAL A 187 -5.03 -15.26 -28.21
N GLU A 188 -5.74 -15.87 -27.27
CA GLU A 188 -7.19 -16.10 -27.34
C GLU A 188 -8.02 -14.79 -27.31
N LEU A 189 -7.42 -13.67 -26.89
CA LEU A 189 -8.07 -12.36 -26.99
C LEU A 189 -8.09 -11.78 -28.42
N MET A 190 -7.36 -12.40 -29.36
CA MET A 190 -7.33 -12.00 -30.78
C MET A 190 -8.51 -12.63 -31.53
N GLU A 191 -9.73 -12.17 -31.28
CA GLU A 191 -10.86 -12.44 -32.13
C GLU A 191 -10.81 -11.55 -33.37
N ILE A 192 -10.75 -12.17 -34.58
CA ILE A 192 -10.90 -11.44 -35.83
C ILE A 192 -12.40 -11.25 -36.05
N SER A 193 -12.88 -10.03 -35.88
CA SER A 193 -14.28 -9.64 -36.19
C SER A 193 -14.49 -9.55 -37.68
#